data_d54e468b606ccab045a686b9112ef18d
#
_entry.id   d54e468b606ccab045a686b9112ef18d
#
_cell.length_a   1.000
_cell.length_b   1.000
_cell.length_c   1.000
_cell.angle_alpha   90.00
_cell.angle_beta   90.00
_cell.angle_gamma   90.00
#
_symmetry.space_group_name_H-M   'P 1'
#
loop_
_entity.id
_entity.type
_entity.pdbx_description
1 polymer ?
#
loop_
_entity_poly.entity_id
_entity_poly.type
_entity_poly.pdbx_seq_one_letter_code
_entity_poly.pdbx_strand_id
1 'polypeptide(L)'
;MMIKQLIWAPILGQYALRIGCVPVDRGKRGQAIKQMLADVSAGKLAPGQLIIYPQGTRIAPGVKAPYKQGSGALYRELGQDCVPVACNVGVFWPRHGVYRKPGLAVVEFLPRIPKGLPLDQLMKQLETVIEAQSDVLMAEAGFRQTGPATDGK
;
A
#
# COMPACT_ATOMS: atom_id res chain seq x y z
N MET A 1 4.94 -6.94 4.59
CA MET A 1 5.52 -6.25 5.78
C MET A 1 4.47 -6.15 6.87
N MET A 2 4.80 -6.45 8.11
CA MET A 2 3.89 -6.33 9.25
C MET A 2 4.51 -5.48 10.38
N ILE A 3 3.66 -4.95 11.27
CA ILE A 3 4.11 -4.17 12.43
C ILE A 3 4.75 -5.14 13.45
N LYS A 4 5.93 -4.78 13.99
CA LYS A 4 6.70 -5.62 14.93
C LYS A 4 5.87 -6.11 16.13
N GLN A 5 4.94 -5.28 16.64
CA GLN A 5 4.06 -5.66 17.74
C GLN A 5 3.12 -6.83 17.42
N LEU A 6 2.82 -7.08 16.14
CA LEU A 6 1.95 -8.19 15.73
C LEU A 6 2.60 -9.56 15.91
N ILE A 7 3.93 -9.63 16.10
CA ILE A 7 4.66 -10.87 16.38
C ILE A 7 4.16 -11.51 17.69
N TRP A 8 3.76 -10.67 18.65
CA TRP A 8 3.28 -11.10 19.97
C TRP A 8 1.83 -11.55 19.97
N ALA A 9 1.09 -11.34 18.87
CA ALA A 9 -0.27 -11.85 18.76
C ALA A 9 -0.22 -13.39 18.59
N PRO A 10 -0.82 -14.16 19.50
CA PRO A 10 -0.86 -15.61 19.39
C PRO A 10 -1.55 -15.98 18.05
N ILE A 11 -1.06 -17.00 17.37
CA ILE A 11 -1.53 -17.50 16.06
C ILE A 11 -1.18 -16.55 14.91
N LEU A 12 -1.61 -15.27 14.91
CA LEU A 12 -1.39 -14.32 13.81
C LEU A 12 0.09 -14.00 13.60
N GLY A 13 0.84 -13.79 14.67
CA GLY A 13 2.29 -13.48 14.59
C GLY A 13 3.07 -14.65 14.03
N GLN A 14 2.82 -15.85 14.52
CA GLN A 14 3.50 -17.08 14.05
C GLN A 14 3.15 -17.40 12.60
N TYR A 15 1.87 -17.25 12.23
CA TYR A 15 1.43 -17.45 10.87
C TYR A 15 2.08 -16.45 9.91
N ALA A 16 2.09 -15.17 10.27
CA ALA A 16 2.70 -14.12 9.47
C ALA A 16 4.21 -14.35 9.24
N LEU A 17 4.94 -14.82 10.25
CA LEU A 17 6.36 -15.18 10.09
C LEU A 17 6.53 -16.37 9.14
N ARG A 18 5.68 -17.40 9.23
CA ARG A 18 5.74 -18.58 8.36
C ARG A 18 5.47 -18.26 6.89
N ILE A 19 4.62 -17.28 6.60
CA ILE A 19 4.36 -16.83 5.21
C ILE A 19 5.36 -15.76 4.72
N GLY A 20 6.48 -15.57 5.43
CA GLY A 20 7.55 -14.66 5.01
C GLY A 20 7.25 -13.17 5.26
N CYS A 21 6.31 -12.83 6.14
CA CYS A 21 6.12 -11.43 6.51
C CYS A 21 7.32 -10.90 7.27
N VAL A 22 7.94 -9.83 6.76
CA VAL A 22 9.04 -9.14 7.42
C VAL A 22 8.50 -8.18 8.49
N PRO A 23 8.85 -8.37 9.77
CA PRO A 23 8.47 -7.44 10.82
C PRO A 23 9.23 -6.13 10.71
N VAL A 24 8.52 -5.01 10.74
CA VAL A 24 9.11 -3.68 10.55
C VAL A 24 8.82 -2.79 11.74
N ASP A 25 9.88 -2.21 12.27
CA ASP A 25 9.77 -1.11 13.22
C ASP A 25 9.39 0.18 12.46
N ARG A 26 8.34 0.87 12.91
CA ARG A 26 7.87 2.10 12.28
C ARG A 26 8.92 3.20 12.20
N GLY A 27 9.86 3.24 13.15
CA GLY A 27 10.96 4.19 13.20
C GLY A 27 12.15 3.84 12.31
N LYS A 28 12.31 2.56 11.91
CA LYS A 28 13.49 2.05 11.20
C LYS A 28 13.19 1.38 9.87
N ARG A 29 12.17 1.85 9.16
CA ARG A 29 11.70 1.22 7.90
C ARG A 29 12.80 1.05 6.85
N GLY A 30 13.65 2.04 6.66
CA GLY A 30 14.75 1.97 5.69
C GLY A 30 15.76 0.86 6.00
N GLN A 31 16.10 0.67 7.27
CA GLN A 31 17.01 -0.41 7.69
C GLN A 31 16.40 -1.80 7.47
N ALA A 32 15.11 -1.97 7.78
CA ALA A 32 14.42 -3.25 7.59
C ALA A 32 14.38 -3.66 6.11
N ILE A 33 14.25 -2.69 5.22
CA ILE A 33 14.24 -2.94 3.79
C ILE A 33 15.63 -3.27 3.27
N LYS A 34 16.66 -2.54 3.70
CA LYS A 34 18.07 -2.86 3.37
C LYS A 34 18.42 -4.27 3.81
N GLN A 35 18.02 -4.65 5.02
CA GLN A 35 18.24 -5.99 5.53
C GLN A 35 17.51 -7.04 4.69
N MET A 36 16.23 -6.81 4.35
CA MET A 36 15.46 -7.72 3.50
C MET A 36 16.11 -7.90 2.13
N LEU A 37 16.59 -6.82 1.50
CA LEU A 37 17.30 -6.89 0.22
C LEU A 37 18.60 -7.67 0.33
N ALA A 38 19.37 -7.44 1.40
CA ALA A 38 20.59 -8.18 1.67
C ALA A 38 20.31 -9.67 1.87
N ASP A 39 19.25 -10.02 2.57
CA ASP A 39 18.85 -11.41 2.83
C ASP A 39 18.35 -12.10 1.54
N VAL A 40 17.64 -11.42 0.65
CA VAL A 40 17.28 -11.93 -0.68
C VAL A 40 18.52 -12.12 -1.54
N SER A 41 19.42 -11.15 -1.58
CA SER A 41 20.66 -11.23 -2.37
C SER A 41 21.60 -12.32 -1.86
N ALA A 42 21.58 -12.60 -0.56
CA ALA A 42 22.33 -13.68 0.06
C ALA A 42 21.67 -15.07 -0.08
N GLY A 43 20.53 -15.17 -0.77
CA GLY A 43 19.77 -16.42 -0.92
C GLY A 43 19.09 -16.92 0.35
N LYS A 44 19.03 -16.11 1.40
CA LYS A 44 18.37 -16.48 2.67
C LYS A 44 16.85 -16.37 2.59
N LEU A 45 16.35 -15.51 1.71
CA LEU A 45 14.94 -15.32 1.45
C LEU A 45 14.67 -15.53 -0.04
N ALA A 46 13.59 -16.22 -0.38
CA ALA A 46 13.14 -16.32 -1.76
C ALA A 46 12.73 -14.95 -2.29
N PRO A 47 13.01 -14.63 -3.56
CA PRO A 47 12.48 -13.44 -4.22
C PRO A 47 10.95 -13.44 -4.14
N GLY A 48 10.37 -12.31 -3.81
CA GLY A 48 8.93 -12.17 -3.63
C GLY A 48 8.42 -10.81 -4.07
N GLN A 49 7.10 -10.62 -4.02
CA GLN A 49 6.48 -9.34 -4.30
C GLN A 49 6.46 -8.46 -3.05
N LEU A 50 6.88 -7.20 -3.19
CA LEU A 50 6.80 -6.20 -2.14
C LEU A 50 5.56 -5.33 -2.37
N ILE A 51 4.54 -5.51 -1.54
CA ILE A 51 3.33 -4.67 -1.56
C ILE A 51 3.56 -3.45 -0.68
N ILE A 52 3.36 -2.26 -1.27
CA ILE A 52 3.56 -0.96 -0.60
C ILE A 52 2.28 -0.15 -0.70
N TYR A 53 1.89 0.45 0.43
CA TYR A 53 0.81 1.42 0.49
C TYR A 53 1.41 2.83 0.52
N PRO A 54 1.35 3.60 -0.57
CA PRO A 54 2.10 4.87 -0.68
C PRO A 54 1.60 5.94 0.30
N GLN A 55 0.34 5.96 0.65
CA GLN A 55 -0.20 6.86 1.68
C GLN A 55 0.25 6.47 3.10
N GLY A 56 0.70 5.23 3.32
CA GLY A 56 1.20 4.72 4.60
C GLY A 56 0.14 4.52 5.68
N THR A 57 -1.12 4.80 5.37
CA THR A 57 -2.29 4.57 6.21
C THR A 57 -3.52 4.35 5.34
N ARG A 58 -4.62 3.88 5.93
CA ARG A 58 -5.90 3.79 5.24
C ARG A 58 -6.55 5.17 5.24
N ILE A 59 -6.85 5.69 4.05
CA ILE A 59 -7.56 6.95 3.83
C ILE A 59 -9.01 6.61 3.48
N ALA A 60 -9.94 7.44 3.92
CA ALA A 60 -11.34 7.25 3.60
C ALA A 60 -11.59 7.47 2.10
N PRO A 61 -12.54 6.76 1.49
CA PRO A 61 -12.93 6.98 0.10
C PRO A 61 -13.26 8.45 -0.17
N GLY A 62 -12.79 8.97 -1.31
CA GLY A 62 -13.01 10.37 -1.70
C GLY A 62 -12.14 11.41 -0.99
N VAL A 63 -11.33 11.02 0.00
CA VAL A 63 -10.39 11.92 0.69
C VAL A 63 -9.03 11.82 0.02
N LYS A 64 -8.50 12.95 -0.45
CA LYS A 64 -7.15 13.03 -1.00
C LYS A 64 -6.11 13.15 0.12
N ALA A 65 -5.07 12.36 0.03
CA ALA A 65 -3.95 12.42 0.96
C ALA A 65 -2.62 12.25 0.20
N PRO A 66 -1.60 13.04 0.54
CA PRO A 66 -0.33 13.02 -0.18
C PRO A 66 0.37 11.65 -0.03
N TYR A 67 0.99 11.20 -1.10
CA TYR A 67 1.81 10.00 -1.10
C TYR A 67 3.14 10.26 -0.40
N LYS A 68 3.56 9.32 0.45
CA LYS A 68 4.80 9.45 1.22
C LYS A 68 6.01 9.11 0.36
N GLN A 69 7.03 9.95 0.42
CA GLN A 69 8.28 9.82 -0.33
C GLN A 69 9.01 8.48 -0.10
N GLY A 70 8.71 7.78 1.01
CA GLY A 70 9.30 6.49 1.31
C GLY A 70 9.02 5.40 0.29
N SER A 71 7.88 5.45 -0.42
CA SER A 71 7.56 4.51 -1.51
C SER A 71 8.46 4.72 -2.72
N GLY A 72 8.72 5.97 -3.06
CA GLY A 72 9.62 6.30 -4.16
C GLY A 72 11.10 6.02 -3.83
N ALA A 73 11.53 6.25 -2.59
CA ALA A 73 12.86 5.88 -2.14
C ALA A 73 13.10 4.37 -2.29
N LEU A 74 12.08 3.57 -1.96
CA LEU A 74 12.11 2.12 -2.15
C LEU A 74 12.23 1.69 -3.60
N TYR A 75 11.44 2.27 -4.48
CA TYR A 75 11.52 2.00 -5.92
C TYR A 75 12.93 2.23 -6.45
N ARG A 76 13.56 3.36 -6.08
CA ARG A 76 14.93 3.68 -6.48
C ARG A 76 15.93 2.67 -5.92
N GLU A 77 15.80 2.28 -4.66
CA GLU A 77 16.72 1.36 -4.00
C GLU A 77 16.58 -0.07 -4.53
N LEU A 78 15.35 -0.49 -4.85
CA LEU A 78 15.08 -1.80 -5.43
C LEU A 78 15.54 -1.92 -6.90
N GLY A 79 15.57 -0.82 -7.64
CA GLY A 79 15.90 -0.83 -9.06
C GLY A 79 15.00 -1.74 -9.91
N GLN A 80 13.73 -1.88 -9.50
CA GLN A 80 12.74 -2.74 -10.15
C GLN A 80 11.57 -1.91 -10.68
N ASP A 81 10.84 -2.51 -11.63
CA ASP A 81 9.62 -1.93 -12.13
C ASP A 81 8.55 -1.85 -11.03
N CYS A 82 7.70 -0.85 -11.12
CA CYS A 82 6.57 -0.67 -10.23
C CYS A 82 5.26 -0.97 -10.95
N VAL A 83 4.38 -1.75 -10.34
CA VAL A 83 3.03 -1.96 -10.83
C VAL A 83 2.07 -1.19 -9.92
N PRO A 84 1.47 -0.08 -10.40
CA PRO A 84 0.45 0.63 -9.63
C PRO A 84 -0.80 -0.25 -9.48
N VAL A 85 -1.49 -0.11 -8.36
CA VAL A 85 -2.71 -0.89 -8.08
C VAL A 85 -3.79 0.03 -7.55
N ALA A 86 -4.92 0.07 -8.24
CA ALA A 86 -6.11 0.79 -7.82
C ALA A 86 -7.12 -0.15 -7.14
N CYS A 87 -7.92 0.36 -6.22
CA CYS A 87 -8.97 -0.43 -5.60
C CYS A 87 -10.11 0.41 -5.01
N ASN A 88 -11.29 -0.21 -4.90
CA ASN A 88 -12.47 0.36 -4.25
C ASN A 88 -12.78 -0.26 -2.89
N VAL A 89 -11.89 -1.05 -2.32
CA VAL A 89 -12.09 -1.81 -1.07
C VAL A 89 -12.54 -0.91 0.08
N GLY A 90 -12.07 0.34 0.13
CA GLY A 90 -12.43 1.31 1.16
C GLY A 90 -13.91 1.65 1.23
N VAL A 91 -14.66 1.51 0.13
CA VAL A 91 -16.11 1.74 0.06
C VAL A 91 -16.88 0.70 0.91
N PHE A 92 -16.39 -0.54 0.91
CA PHE A 92 -17.05 -1.67 1.59
C PHE A 92 -16.46 -1.95 2.96
N TRP A 93 -15.19 -1.62 3.16
CA TRP A 93 -14.46 -1.84 4.40
C TRP A 93 -13.83 -0.55 4.94
N PRO A 94 -14.56 0.24 5.71
CA PRO A 94 -14.07 1.51 6.25
C PRO A 94 -12.91 1.31 7.23
N ARG A 95 -12.12 2.36 7.42
CA ARG A 95 -10.94 2.36 8.30
C ARG A 95 -11.28 2.01 9.76
N HIS A 96 -12.38 2.57 10.23
CA HIS A 96 -12.89 2.37 11.59
C HIS A 96 -14.27 1.71 11.49
N GLY A 97 -14.50 0.69 12.27
CA GLY A 97 -15.76 -0.03 12.31
C GLY A 97 -15.63 -1.51 12.02
N VAL A 98 -16.50 -2.28 12.63
CA VAL A 98 -16.59 -3.73 12.44
C VAL A 98 -17.52 -4.07 11.27
N TYR A 99 -18.39 -3.14 10.93
CA TYR A 99 -19.40 -3.35 9.91
C TYR A 99 -18.78 -3.27 8.50
N ARG A 100 -19.03 -4.29 7.71
CA ARG A 100 -18.64 -4.35 6.29
C ARG A 100 -19.88 -4.29 5.42
N LYS A 101 -19.87 -3.44 4.41
CA LYS A 101 -20.97 -3.34 3.45
C LYS A 101 -20.82 -4.47 2.43
N PRO A 102 -21.94 -5.12 2.03
CA PRO A 102 -21.90 -6.05 0.91
C PRO A 102 -21.63 -5.32 -0.39
N GLY A 103 -20.90 -5.94 -1.31
CA GLY A 103 -20.61 -5.39 -2.63
C GLY A 103 -19.40 -6.04 -3.28
N LEU A 104 -19.09 -5.62 -4.50
CA LEU A 104 -17.97 -6.11 -5.27
C LEU A 104 -16.73 -5.26 -5.01
N ALA A 105 -15.79 -5.80 -4.24
CA ALA A 105 -14.48 -5.19 -4.07
C ALA A 105 -13.58 -5.57 -5.25
N VAL A 106 -13.08 -4.56 -5.94
CA VAL A 106 -12.21 -4.70 -7.11
C VAL A 106 -10.81 -4.22 -6.76
N VAL A 107 -9.82 -4.99 -7.21
CA VAL A 107 -8.39 -4.63 -7.17
C VAL A 107 -7.88 -4.75 -8.60
N GLU A 108 -7.40 -3.65 -9.15
CA GLU A 108 -6.96 -3.56 -10.54
C GLU A 108 -5.47 -3.23 -10.62
N PHE A 109 -4.75 -4.04 -11.40
CA PHE A 109 -3.33 -3.82 -11.69
C PHE A 109 -3.22 -2.94 -12.93
N LEU A 110 -2.60 -1.77 -12.77
CA LEU A 110 -2.43 -0.79 -13.82
C LEU A 110 -1.15 -1.02 -14.63
N PRO A 111 -0.97 -0.34 -15.76
CA PRO A 111 0.23 -0.46 -16.57
C PRO A 111 1.50 -0.26 -15.75
N ARG A 112 2.47 -1.12 -16.00
CA ARG A 112 3.76 -1.12 -15.32
C ARG A 112 4.53 0.18 -15.57
N ILE A 113 5.09 0.74 -14.52
CA ILE A 113 6.03 1.86 -14.58
C ILE A 113 7.44 1.27 -14.58
N PRO A 114 8.24 1.50 -15.64
CA PRO A 114 9.58 0.94 -15.75
C PRO A 114 10.52 1.55 -14.69
N LYS A 115 11.54 0.78 -14.28
CA LYS A 115 12.59 1.26 -13.37
C LYS A 115 13.36 2.47 -13.95
N GLY A 116 13.93 3.28 -13.07
CA GLY A 116 14.85 4.36 -13.46
C GLY A 116 14.21 5.73 -13.62
N LEU A 117 12.90 5.88 -13.39
CA LEU A 117 12.27 7.21 -13.41
C LEU A 117 12.79 8.09 -12.25
N PRO A 118 12.93 9.41 -12.48
CA PRO A 118 13.14 10.38 -11.42
C PRO A 118 12.06 10.30 -10.36
N LEU A 119 12.44 10.51 -9.09
CA LEU A 119 11.57 10.30 -7.95
C LEU A 119 10.28 11.13 -7.97
N ASP A 120 10.41 12.39 -8.35
CA ASP A 120 9.32 13.35 -8.49
C ASP A 120 8.32 12.93 -9.58
N GLN A 121 8.84 12.49 -10.73
CA GLN A 121 8.01 11.98 -11.83
C GLN A 121 7.30 10.70 -11.44
N LEU A 122 7.99 9.75 -10.81
CA LEU A 122 7.39 8.53 -10.31
C LEU A 122 6.24 8.82 -9.35
N MET A 123 6.49 9.67 -8.33
CA MET A 123 5.49 9.95 -7.29
C MET A 123 4.26 10.63 -7.89
N LYS A 124 4.44 11.58 -8.79
CA LYS A 124 3.36 12.25 -9.51
C LYS A 124 2.57 11.27 -10.39
N GLN A 125 3.27 10.42 -11.13
CA GLN A 125 2.63 9.43 -11.99
C GLN A 125 1.85 8.41 -11.17
N LEU A 126 2.43 7.87 -10.08
CA LEU A 126 1.75 6.95 -9.18
C LEU A 126 0.46 7.53 -8.62
N GLU A 127 0.53 8.74 -8.08
CA GLU A 127 -0.63 9.42 -7.53
C GLU A 127 -1.70 9.62 -8.60
N THR A 128 -1.32 10.15 -9.77
CA THR A 128 -2.26 10.42 -10.86
C THR A 128 -2.98 9.15 -11.32
N VAL A 129 -2.25 8.07 -11.61
CA VAL A 129 -2.87 6.88 -12.22
C VAL A 129 -3.68 6.07 -11.20
N ILE A 130 -3.21 5.98 -9.95
CA ILE A 130 -3.90 5.22 -8.90
C ILE A 130 -5.17 5.95 -8.46
N GLU A 131 -5.10 7.26 -8.22
CA GLU A 131 -6.27 8.03 -7.78
C GLU A 131 -7.33 8.09 -8.88
N ALA A 132 -6.94 8.35 -10.13
CA ALA A 132 -7.89 8.40 -11.26
C ALA A 132 -8.63 7.07 -11.41
N GLN A 133 -7.94 5.94 -11.41
CA GLN A 133 -8.58 4.63 -11.56
C GLN A 133 -9.36 4.22 -10.30
N SER A 134 -8.88 4.57 -9.12
CA SER A 134 -9.63 4.33 -7.87
C SER A 134 -10.94 5.10 -7.84
N ASP A 135 -10.96 6.35 -8.34
CA ASP A 135 -12.19 7.15 -8.46
C ASP A 135 -13.21 6.48 -9.40
N VAL A 136 -12.75 5.93 -10.54
CA VAL A 136 -13.61 5.17 -11.46
C VAL A 136 -14.21 3.95 -10.76
N LEU A 137 -13.38 3.13 -10.14
CA LEU A 137 -13.82 1.92 -9.43
C LEU A 137 -14.75 2.23 -8.25
N MET A 138 -14.54 3.35 -7.56
CA MET A 138 -15.43 3.80 -6.49
C MET A 138 -16.79 4.26 -7.05
N ALA A 139 -16.80 4.98 -8.17
CA ALA A 139 -18.03 5.39 -8.84
C ALA A 139 -18.86 4.18 -9.33
N GLU A 140 -18.21 3.17 -9.93
CA GLU A 140 -18.85 1.91 -10.32
C GLU A 140 -19.45 1.16 -9.13
N ALA A 141 -18.83 1.27 -7.96
CA ALA A 141 -19.34 0.74 -6.71
C ALA A 141 -20.49 1.57 -6.09
N GLY A 142 -20.97 2.60 -6.79
CA GLY A 142 -22.05 3.48 -6.34
C GLY A 142 -21.61 4.51 -5.28
N PHE A 143 -20.30 4.69 -5.07
CA PHE A 143 -19.79 5.72 -4.18
C PHE A 143 -19.96 7.10 -4.84
N ARG A 144 -20.79 7.94 -4.24
CA ARG A 144 -20.91 9.35 -4.63
C ARG A 144 -20.07 10.19 -3.68
N GLN A 145 -19.17 10.98 -4.23
CA GLN A 145 -18.38 11.93 -3.46
C GLN A 145 -19.34 13.02 -2.94
N THR A 146 -19.89 12.83 -1.75
CA THR A 146 -20.55 13.92 -1.02
C THR A 146 -19.45 14.90 -0.63
N GLY A 147 -19.61 16.18 -0.96
CA GLY A 147 -18.63 17.25 -0.79
C GLY A 147 -17.85 17.23 0.56
N PRO A 148 -16.96 18.19 0.83
CA PRO A 148 -15.97 18.08 1.90
C PRO A 148 -16.64 17.65 3.20
N ALA A 149 -16.21 16.48 3.71
CA ALA A 149 -16.65 16.01 5.01
C ALA A 149 -16.21 17.06 6.05
N THR A 150 -17.16 17.81 6.58
CA THR A 150 -16.96 18.57 7.80
C THR A 150 -16.65 17.57 8.89
N ASP A 151 -15.40 17.56 9.36
CA ASP A 151 -14.98 16.82 10.53
C ASP A 151 -15.92 17.18 11.70
N GLY A 152 -16.84 16.27 11.99
CA GLY A 152 -17.59 16.26 13.23
C GLY A 152 -16.62 15.93 14.37
N LYS A 153 -16.49 16.86 15.29
CA LYS A 153 -15.75 16.75 16.55
C LYS A 153 -16.06 15.49 17.32
#